data_8c1aec79b6560b0db4008dd8abd2da51
#
_entry.id   8c1aec79b6560b0db4008dd8abd2da51
#
_cell.length_a   1.000
_cell.length_b   1.000
_cell.length_c   1.000
_cell.angle_alpha   90.00
_cell.angle_beta   90.00
_cell.angle_gamma   90.00
#
_symmetry.space_group_name_H-M   'P 1'
#
loop_
_entity.id
_entity.type
_entity.pdbx_description
1 polymer ?
#
loop_
_entity_poly.entity_id
_entity_poly.type
_entity_poly.pdbx_seq_one_letter_code
_entity_poly.pdbx_strand_id
1 'polypeptide(L)'
;SFADNIQHAGGSAIALNWQPPAQGDIDAGLDLASLLRHPLVENANQIAMTRYLEAQPMLVDVMLAKEAIPAMAEQKRILHSGPPIAWEEMCGPVKGAIIGAMLYEGWATSQQDAENQINAGEIDLAPCHHYHAVGPMAGIISPSMPLWVVENKTNGHRTFSNFNEGLGKVLRFGAKIGRA
;
A
#
# COMPACT_ATOMS: atom_id res chain seq x y z
N SER A 1 22.83 19.86 -15.97
CA SER A 1 21.69 19.64 -15.07
C SER A 1 21.28 18.19 -15.08
N PHE A 2 20.35 17.80 -14.19
CA PHE A 2 19.80 16.44 -14.18
C PHE A 2 19.04 16.15 -15.49
N ALA A 3 18.32 17.14 -16.01
CA ALA A 3 17.63 17.06 -17.29
C ALA A 3 18.61 16.83 -18.45
N ASP A 4 19.77 17.49 -18.44
CA ASP A 4 20.78 17.33 -19.50
C ASP A 4 21.32 15.89 -19.51
N ASN A 5 21.55 15.29 -18.34
CA ASN A 5 22.01 13.90 -18.25
C ASN A 5 20.98 12.91 -18.82
N ILE A 6 19.69 13.13 -18.59
CA ILE A 6 18.61 12.33 -19.18
C ILE A 6 18.61 12.46 -20.69
N GLN A 7 18.73 13.69 -21.21
CA GLN A 7 18.78 13.95 -22.65
C GLN A 7 20.02 13.35 -23.32
N HIS A 8 21.20 13.45 -22.70
CA HIS A 8 22.42 12.81 -23.21
C HIS A 8 22.32 11.27 -23.23
N ALA A 9 21.52 10.68 -22.32
CA ALA A 9 21.23 9.26 -22.31
C ALA A 9 20.13 8.83 -23.30
N GLY A 10 19.65 9.77 -24.17
CA GLY A 10 18.60 9.49 -25.13
C GLY A 10 17.17 9.55 -24.62
N GLY A 11 16.98 9.97 -23.37
CA GLY A 11 15.66 10.18 -22.78
C GLY A 11 15.10 11.57 -23.07
N SER A 12 13.81 11.77 -22.81
CA SER A 12 13.16 13.08 -22.85
C SER A 12 13.01 13.67 -21.45
N ALA A 13 13.27 14.95 -21.30
CA ALA A 13 13.09 15.68 -20.06
C ALA A 13 12.34 17.00 -20.32
N ILE A 14 11.33 17.28 -19.52
CA ILE A 14 10.57 18.53 -19.53
C ILE A 14 10.98 19.32 -18.29
N ALA A 15 11.58 20.49 -18.50
CA ALA A 15 11.86 21.42 -17.42
C ALA A 15 10.58 22.19 -17.05
N LEU A 16 10.11 22.03 -15.82
CA LEU A 16 8.99 22.79 -15.30
C LEU A 16 9.51 23.92 -14.42
N ASN A 17 8.94 25.11 -14.59
CA ASN A 17 9.14 26.21 -13.64
C ASN A 17 8.16 25.99 -12.48
N TRP A 18 8.58 25.20 -11.47
CA TRP A 18 7.74 24.94 -10.30
C TRP A 18 7.51 26.23 -9.52
N GLN A 19 6.26 26.47 -9.18
CA GLN A 19 5.84 27.56 -8.33
C GLN A 19 5.14 26.98 -7.09
N PRO A 20 5.30 27.59 -5.90
CA PRO A 20 4.56 27.18 -4.72
C PRO A 20 3.04 27.27 -4.94
N PRO A 21 2.25 26.42 -4.29
CA PRO A 21 0.79 26.56 -4.30
C PRO A 21 0.38 27.99 -3.94
N ALA A 22 -0.63 28.49 -4.64
CA ALA A 22 -1.17 29.86 -4.49
C ALA A 22 -0.22 31.00 -4.93
N GLN A 23 0.92 30.74 -5.51
CA GLN A 23 1.77 31.81 -6.03
C GLN A 23 1.10 32.55 -7.19
N GLY A 24 0.76 33.80 -6.97
CA GLY A 24 0.03 34.63 -7.95
C GLY A 24 -1.49 34.58 -7.84
N ASP A 25 -2.04 33.65 -7.03
CA ASP A 25 -3.45 33.59 -6.69
C ASP A 25 -3.65 34.08 -5.24
N ILE A 26 -4.20 35.29 -5.10
CA ILE A 26 -4.35 35.96 -3.82
C ILE A 26 -5.41 35.25 -2.96
N ASP A 27 -6.51 34.80 -3.55
CA ASP A 27 -7.63 34.20 -2.84
C ASP A 27 -7.23 32.83 -2.29
N ALA A 28 -6.59 31.99 -3.13
CA ALA A 28 -6.03 30.72 -2.70
C ALA A 28 -4.93 30.90 -1.64
N GLY A 29 -4.14 31.98 -1.71
CA GLY A 29 -3.15 32.32 -0.70
C GLY A 29 -3.77 32.67 0.66
N LEU A 30 -4.86 33.42 0.67
CA LEU A 30 -5.61 33.77 1.87
C LEU A 30 -6.30 32.55 2.48
N ASP A 31 -6.90 31.70 1.66
CA ASP A 31 -7.52 30.45 2.10
C ASP A 31 -6.49 29.51 2.73
N LEU A 32 -5.33 29.33 2.10
CA LEU A 32 -4.24 28.54 2.65
C LEU A 32 -3.75 29.10 3.99
N ALA A 33 -3.55 30.43 4.09
CA ALA A 33 -3.15 31.08 5.32
C ALA A 33 -4.19 30.93 6.44
N SER A 34 -5.48 30.97 6.09
CA SER A 34 -6.58 30.73 7.02
C SER A 34 -6.59 29.29 7.53
N LEU A 35 -6.44 28.30 6.64
CA LEU A 35 -6.37 26.90 7.00
C LEU A 35 -5.18 26.58 7.92
N LEU A 36 -4.00 27.09 7.60
CA LEU A 36 -2.79 26.87 8.40
C LEU A 36 -2.86 27.44 9.82
N ARG A 37 -3.72 28.45 10.04
CA ARG A 37 -3.95 29.08 11.35
C ARG A 37 -5.25 28.65 12.01
N HIS A 38 -5.99 27.74 11.38
CA HIS A 38 -7.29 27.35 11.90
C HIS A 38 -7.13 26.50 13.18
N PRO A 39 -7.76 26.87 14.31
CA PRO A 39 -7.57 26.16 15.58
C PRO A 39 -7.93 24.69 15.55
N LEU A 40 -8.88 24.28 14.71
CA LEU A 40 -9.24 22.86 14.55
C LEU A 40 -8.13 22.07 13.87
N VAL A 41 -7.40 22.67 12.91
CA VAL A 41 -6.26 22.02 12.24
C VAL A 41 -5.12 21.85 13.23
N GLU A 42 -4.77 22.87 13.99
CA GLU A 42 -3.73 22.80 15.02
C GLU A 42 -4.09 21.76 16.09
N ASN A 43 -5.32 21.77 16.59
CA ASN A 43 -5.76 20.78 17.57
C ASN A 43 -5.73 19.34 17.02
N ALA A 44 -6.18 19.13 15.78
CA ALA A 44 -6.11 17.83 15.14
C ALA A 44 -4.68 17.33 14.97
N ASN A 45 -3.76 18.19 14.56
CA ASN A 45 -2.34 17.90 14.45
C ASN A 45 -1.72 17.55 15.81
N GLN A 46 -2.09 18.27 16.85
CA GLN A 46 -1.62 18.02 18.22
C GLN A 46 -2.08 16.65 18.73
N ILE A 47 -3.35 16.32 18.51
CA ILE A 47 -3.91 14.99 18.85
C ILE A 47 -3.19 13.88 18.08
N ALA A 48 -2.97 14.06 16.78
CA ALA A 48 -2.28 13.09 15.94
C ALA A 48 -0.82 12.88 16.40
N MET A 49 -0.11 13.97 16.67
CA MET A 49 1.26 13.92 17.17
C MET A 49 1.35 13.23 18.53
N THR A 50 0.46 13.56 19.45
CA THR A 50 0.40 12.91 20.78
C THR A 50 0.20 11.41 20.63
N ARG A 51 -0.78 10.98 19.84
CA ARG A 51 -1.04 9.55 19.58
C ARG A 51 0.16 8.84 18.97
N TYR A 52 0.86 9.51 18.07
CA TYR A 52 2.08 8.97 17.46
C TYR A 52 3.21 8.80 18.48
N LEU A 53 3.48 9.82 19.29
CA LEU A 53 4.57 9.80 20.28
C LEU A 53 4.29 8.85 21.46
N GLU A 54 3.02 8.66 21.83
CA GLU A 54 2.60 7.77 22.92
C GLU A 54 2.40 6.32 22.46
N ALA A 55 2.50 6.05 21.17
CA ALA A 55 2.36 4.71 20.66
C ALA A 55 3.46 3.79 21.17
N GLN A 56 3.07 2.60 21.63
CA GLN A 56 3.97 1.54 22.07
C GLN A 56 3.75 0.27 21.22
N PRO A 57 4.26 0.25 19.98
CA PRO A 57 4.09 -0.87 19.09
C PRO A 57 4.92 -2.07 19.56
N MET A 58 4.28 -3.20 19.73
CA MET A 58 4.89 -4.47 20.14
C MET A 58 4.53 -5.55 19.13
N LEU A 59 5.53 -6.26 18.61
CA LEU A 59 5.29 -7.50 17.89
C LEU A 59 4.78 -8.55 18.87
N VAL A 60 3.55 -9.02 18.65
CA VAL A 60 2.89 -9.94 19.58
C VAL A 60 2.68 -11.32 18.99
N ASP A 61 2.61 -11.45 17.67
CA ASP A 61 2.36 -12.74 17.02
C ASP A 61 2.80 -12.75 15.55
N VAL A 62 2.76 -13.95 14.97
CA VAL A 62 2.81 -14.21 13.53
C VAL A 62 1.63 -15.11 13.20
N MET A 63 0.72 -14.63 12.36
CA MET A 63 -0.51 -15.34 12.01
C MET A 63 -0.69 -15.40 10.50
N LEU A 64 -1.45 -16.37 10.00
CA LEU A 64 -1.89 -16.33 8.60
C LEU A 64 -2.88 -15.16 8.41
N ALA A 65 -2.84 -14.53 7.22
CA ALA A 65 -3.68 -13.37 6.95
C ALA A 65 -5.17 -13.66 7.17
N LYS A 66 -5.66 -14.82 6.78
CA LYS A 66 -7.05 -15.26 7.01
C LYS A 66 -7.44 -15.44 8.48
N GLU A 67 -6.45 -15.65 9.35
CA GLU A 67 -6.66 -15.78 10.80
C GLU A 67 -6.56 -14.42 11.50
N ALA A 68 -5.63 -13.58 11.05
CA ALA A 68 -5.40 -12.25 11.59
C ALA A 68 -6.47 -11.24 11.15
N ILE A 69 -6.97 -11.39 9.92
CA ILE A 69 -7.95 -10.50 9.28
C ILE A 69 -9.15 -11.36 8.84
N PRO A 70 -10.21 -11.51 9.66
CA PRO A 70 -11.33 -12.41 9.36
C PRO A 70 -11.95 -12.22 7.98
N ALA A 71 -12.03 -10.98 7.49
CA ALA A 71 -12.53 -10.66 6.16
C ALA A 71 -11.75 -11.34 5.02
N MET A 72 -10.52 -11.79 5.26
CA MET A 72 -9.72 -12.55 4.28
C MET A 72 -10.16 -14.01 4.14
N ALA A 73 -10.95 -14.53 5.10
CA ALA A 73 -11.50 -15.88 5.04
C ALA A 73 -12.90 -15.95 4.43
N GLU A 74 -13.58 -14.81 4.28
CA GLU A 74 -14.98 -14.75 3.83
C GLU A 74 -15.12 -14.92 2.32
N GLN A 75 -14.12 -14.48 1.56
CA GLN A 75 -14.13 -14.53 0.10
C GLN A 75 -12.72 -14.49 -0.47
N LYS A 76 -12.57 -14.74 -1.78
CA LYS A 76 -11.30 -14.59 -2.50
C LYS A 76 -10.89 -13.11 -2.51
N ARG A 77 -10.11 -12.69 -1.51
CA ARG A 77 -9.66 -11.30 -1.35
C ARG A 77 -8.14 -11.22 -1.37
N ILE A 78 -7.63 -10.22 -2.06
CA ILE A 78 -6.23 -9.81 -2.03
C ILE A 78 -6.15 -8.36 -1.60
N LEU A 79 -5.34 -8.06 -0.59
CA LEU A 79 -5.07 -6.70 -0.18
C LEU A 79 -3.83 -6.19 -0.93
N HIS A 80 -3.85 -4.92 -1.33
CA HIS A 80 -2.73 -4.27 -2.04
C HIS A 80 -2.30 -2.99 -1.33
N SER A 81 -1.02 -2.64 -1.50
CA SER A 81 -0.46 -1.39 -0.99
C SER A 81 -0.76 -0.28 -1.97
N GLY A 82 -1.71 0.56 -1.67
CA GLY A 82 -2.06 1.67 -2.53
C GLY A 82 -3.45 2.20 -2.25
N PRO A 83 -3.87 3.23 -2.97
CA PRO A 83 -5.22 3.75 -2.86
C PRO A 83 -6.23 2.76 -3.44
N PRO A 84 -7.53 2.93 -3.17
CA PRO A 84 -8.57 2.26 -3.93
C PRO A 84 -8.42 2.62 -5.41
N ILE A 85 -8.13 1.63 -6.24
CA ILE A 85 -7.86 1.80 -7.66
C ILE A 85 -8.38 0.59 -8.42
N ALA A 86 -8.94 0.82 -9.60
CA ALA A 86 -9.43 -0.25 -10.46
C ALA A 86 -8.27 -1.09 -11.01
N TRP A 87 -8.56 -2.36 -11.28
CA TRP A 87 -7.58 -3.30 -11.81
C TRP A 87 -6.85 -2.76 -13.06
N GLU A 88 -7.58 -2.15 -13.97
CA GLU A 88 -7.07 -1.62 -15.23
C GLU A 88 -6.00 -0.54 -15.01
N GLU A 89 -6.16 0.25 -13.97
CA GLU A 89 -5.29 1.39 -13.62
C GLU A 89 -4.11 0.99 -12.74
N MET A 90 -4.07 -0.24 -12.22
CA MET A 90 -2.94 -0.72 -11.41
C MET A 90 -1.67 -0.82 -12.24
N CYS A 91 -0.54 -0.48 -11.63
CA CYS A 91 0.76 -0.61 -12.28
C CYS A 91 1.18 -2.08 -12.45
N GLY A 92 2.04 -2.34 -13.44
CA GLY A 92 2.49 -3.69 -13.80
C GLY A 92 3.01 -4.53 -12.62
N PRO A 93 3.86 -3.99 -11.72
CA PRO A 93 4.35 -4.73 -10.56
C PRO A 93 3.24 -5.20 -9.61
N VAL A 94 2.21 -4.39 -9.35
CA VAL A 94 1.06 -4.77 -8.52
C VAL A 94 0.24 -5.85 -9.20
N LYS A 95 -0.05 -5.69 -10.50
CA LYS A 95 -0.75 -6.72 -11.31
C LYS A 95 -0.01 -8.06 -11.26
N GLY A 96 1.31 -8.02 -11.45
CA GLY A 96 2.14 -9.22 -11.38
C GLY A 96 2.11 -9.89 -10.00
N ALA A 97 2.11 -9.10 -8.92
CA ALA A 97 2.03 -9.62 -7.56
C ALA A 97 0.66 -10.26 -7.27
N ILE A 98 -0.43 -9.64 -7.70
CA ILE A 98 -1.79 -10.18 -7.56
C ILE A 98 -1.95 -11.51 -8.31
N ILE A 99 -1.51 -11.55 -9.58
CA ILE A 99 -1.54 -12.78 -10.38
C ILE A 99 -0.71 -13.88 -9.70
N GLY A 100 0.50 -13.52 -9.22
CA GLY A 100 1.35 -14.46 -8.48
C GLY A 100 0.69 -15.02 -7.23
N ALA A 101 -0.02 -14.18 -6.48
CA ALA A 101 -0.80 -14.61 -5.32
C ALA A 101 -1.94 -15.54 -5.68
N MET A 102 -2.68 -15.25 -6.74
CA MET A 102 -3.78 -16.13 -7.21
C MET A 102 -3.28 -17.52 -7.63
N LEU A 103 -2.11 -17.58 -8.28
CA LEU A 103 -1.46 -18.84 -8.62
C LEU A 103 -0.99 -19.58 -7.34
N TYR A 104 -0.43 -18.85 -6.38
CA TYR A 104 0.02 -19.40 -5.11
C TYR A 104 -1.13 -19.95 -4.26
N GLU A 105 -2.25 -19.25 -4.19
CA GLU A 105 -3.46 -19.69 -3.48
C GLU A 105 -4.21 -20.81 -4.22
N GLY A 106 -3.77 -21.17 -5.44
CA GLY A 106 -4.44 -22.16 -6.28
C GLY A 106 -5.80 -21.70 -6.83
N TRP A 107 -6.05 -20.39 -6.88
CA TRP A 107 -7.28 -19.83 -7.42
C TRP A 107 -7.27 -19.75 -8.94
N ALA A 108 -6.08 -19.67 -9.52
CA ALA A 108 -5.88 -19.64 -10.96
C ALA A 108 -4.79 -20.62 -11.37
N THR A 109 -4.87 -21.12 -12.59
CA THR A 109 -3.92 -22.09 -13.19
C THR A 109 -2.92 -21.43 -14.13
N SER A 110 -3.20 -20.19 -14.55
CA SER A 110 -2.34 -19.41 -15.45
C SER A 110 -2.58 -17.92 -15.24
N GLN A 111 -1.70 -17.09 -15.79
CA GLN A 111 -1.87 -15.65 -15.81
C GLN A 111 -3.19 -15.25 -16.47
N GLN A 112 -3.50 -15.84 -17.64
CA GLN A 112 -4.71 -15.52 -18.38
C GLN A 112 -5.98 -15.91 -17.58
N ASP A 113 -5.95 -17.04 -16.88
CA ASP A 113 -7.02 -17.47 -16.01
C ASP A 113 -7.23 -16.49 -14.84
N ALA A 114 -6.15 -16.03 -14.21
CA ALA A 114 -6.20 -15.03 -13.15
C ALA A 114 -6.82 -13.71 -13.64
N GLU A 115 -6.36 -13.20 -14.78
CA GLU A 115 -6.88 -11.97 -15.38
C GLU A 115 -8.38 -12.09 -15.72
N ASN A 116 -8.82 -13.25 -16.23
CA ASN A 116 -10.22 -13.52 -16.52
C ASN A 116 -11.09 -13.49 -15.25
N GLN A 117 -10.64 -14.13 -14.16
CA GLN A 117 -11.36 -14.15 -12.88
C GLN A 117 -11.45 -12.74 -12.27
N ILE A 118 -10.38 -11.94 -12.34
CA ILE A 118 -10.39 -10.54 -11.87
C ILE A 118 -11.38 -9.72 -12.67
N ASN A 119 -11.35 -9.80 -14.01
CA ASN A 119 -12.26 -9.08 -14.89
C ASN A 119 -13.72 -9.51 -14.73
N ALA A 120 -13.96 -10.75 -14.32
CA ALA A 120 -15.29 -11.27 -13.97
C ALA A 120 -15.78 -10.81 -12.58
N GLY A 121 -14.93 -10.13 -11.79
CA GLY A 121 -15.25 -9.68 -10.44
C GLY A 121 -15.27 -10.80 -9.39
N GLU A 122 -14.64 -11.93 -9.67
CA GLU A 122 -14.57 -13.07 -8.74
C GLU A 122 -13.55 -12.86 -7.61
N ILE A 123 -12.65 -11.88 -7.77
CA ILE A 123 -11.59 -11.55 -6.82
C ILE A 123 -11.84 -10.15 -6.28
N ASP A 124 -11.93 -10.04 -4.97
CA ASP A 124 -12.02 -8.76 -4.29
C ASP A 124 -10.62 -8.16 -4.07
N LEU A 125 -10.34 -7.05 -4.73
CA LEU A 125 -9.09 -6.30 -4.60
C LEU A 125 -9.32 -5.09 -3.70
N ALA A 126 -8.67 -5.06 -2.54
CA ALA A 126 -8.91 -4.03 -1.55
C ALA A 126 -7.60 -3.42 -1.02
N PRO A 127 -7.60 -2.13 -0.64
CA PRO A 127 -6.44 -1.50 -0.02
C PRO A 127 -6.12 -2.08 1.36
N CYS A 128 -4.84 -2.33 1.64
CA CYS A 128 -4.36 -2.80 2.94
C CYS A 128 -4.87 -1.95 4.11
N HIS A 129 -4.89 -0.62 3.95
CA HIS A 129 -5.28 0.29 5.04
C HIS A 129 -6.75 0.18 5.46
N HIS A 130 -7.64 -0.38 4.64
CA HIS A 130 -9.01 -0.68 5.03
C HIS A 130 -9.10 -1.83 6.05
N TYR A 131 -8.03 -2.61 6.20
CA TYR A 131 -7.95 -3.78 7.08
C TYR A 131 -6.84 -3.64 8.12
N HIS A 132 -6.44 -2.41 8.45
CA HIS A 132 -5.34 -2.12 9.37
C HIS A 132 -4.03 -2.82 9.00
N ALA A 133 -3.85 -3.11 7.73
CA ALA A 133 -2.67 -3.76 7.21
C ALA A 133 -1.79 -2.78 6.43
N VAL A 134 -0.52 -3.08 6.36
CA VAL A 134 0.49 -2.34 5.60
C VAL A 134 1.40 -3.32 4.86
N GLY A 135 1.79 -2.94 3.66
CA GLY A 135 2.77 -3.65 2.85
C GLY A 135 3.70 -2.67 2.14
N PRO A 136 4.81 -3.14 1.57
CA PRO A 136 5.69 -2.30 0.76
C PRO A 136 5.01 -1.91 -0.54
N MET A 137 5.60 -0.94 -1.24
CA MET A 137 5.15 -0.54 -2.58
C MET A 137 5.07 -1.77 -3.51
N ALA A 138 3.93 -1.93 -4.18
CA ALA A 138 3.56 -3.11 -4.97
C ALA A 138 3.46 -4.42 -4.15
N GLY A 139 3.48 -4.35 -2.82
CA GLY A 139 3.21 -5.50 -1.96
C GLY A 139 1.72 -5.85 -1.94
N ILE A 140 1.45 -7.13 -1.74
CA ILE A 140 0.10 -7.67 -1.59
C ILE A 140 0.03 -8.60 -0.39
N ILE A 141 -1.18 -8.85 0.08
CA ILE A 141 -1.48 -9.84 1.09
C ILE A 141 -2.58 -10.75 0.57
N SER A 142 -2.31 -12.06 0.57
CA SER A 142 -3.31 -13.10 0.26
C SER A 142 -3.61 -13.95 1.51
N PRO A 143 -4.71 -14.71 1.55
CA PRO A 143 -5.19 -15.38 2.77
C PRO A 143 -4.21 -16.30 3.47
N SER A 144 -3.37 -17.02 2.73
CA SER A 144 -2.41 -17.97 3.32
C SER A 144 -1.05 -17.35 3.64
N MET A 145 -0.85 -16.06 3.36
CA MET A 145 0.41 -15.39 3.71
C MET A 145 0.54 -15.17 5.20
N PRO A 146 1.74 -15.41 5.80
CA PRO A 146 2.00 -15.04 7.18
C PRO A 146 2.12 -13.52 7.32
N LEU A 147 1.63 -12.99 8.43
CA LEU A 147 1.69 -11.58 8.79
C LEU A 147 2.35 -11.40 10.14
N TRP A 148 3.11 -10.33 10.29
CA TRP A 148 3.45 -9.77 11.58
C TRP A 148 2.21 -9.15 12.20
N VAL A 149 1.90 -9.53 13.46
CA VAL A 149 0.85 -8.92 14.25
C VAL A 149 1.48 -7.97 15.25
N VAL A 150 1.23 -6.67 15.06
CA VAL A 150 1.75 -5.62 15.93
C VAL A 150 0.59 -5.02 16.72
N GLU A 151 0.73 -4.99 18.04
CA GLU A 151 -0.24 -4.39 18.93
C GLU A 151 0.31 -3.11 19.57
N ASN A 152 -0.43 -2.03 19.48
CA ASN A 152 -0.11 -0.83 20.24
C ASN A 152 -0.57 -1.00 21.69
N LYS A 153 0.37 -1.18 22.62
CA LYS A 153 0.07 -1.42 24.03
C LYS A 153 -0.64 -0.26 24.72
N THR A 154 -0.55 0.95 24.16
CA THR A 154 -1.26 2.12 24.69
C THR A 154 -2.77 2.00 24.58
N ASN A 155 -3.28 1.35 23.52
CA ASN A 155 -4.72 1.31 23.23
C ASN A 155 -5.24 -0.06 22.78
N GLY A 156 -4.39 -1.07 22.69
CA GLY A 156 -4.75 -2.43 22.27
C GLY A 156 -5.03 -2.60 20.76
N HIS A 157 -4.85 -1.56 19.97
CA HIS A 157 -5.09 -1.63 18.53
C HIS A 157 -4.07 -2.50 17.83
N ARG A 158 -4.53 -3.40 16.95
CA ARG A 158 -3.67 -4.28 16.17
C ARG A 158 -3.55 -3.82 14.73
N THR A 159 -2.35 -3.96 14.20
CA THR A 159 -2.01 -3.74 12.80
C THR A 159 -1.23 -4.91 12.26
N PHE A 160 -1.29 -5.09 10.96
CA PHE A 160 -0.73 -6.25 10.29
C PHE A 160 0.26 -5.82 9.20
N SER A 161 1.36 -6.54 9.07
CA SER A 161 2.33 -6.30 8.00
C SER A 161 2.78 -7.62 7.41
N ASN A 162 2.88 -7.68 6.09
CA ASN A 162 3.46 -8.84 5.44
C ASN A 162 4.99 -8.92 5.67
N PHE A 163 5.57 -10.07 5.38
CA PHE A 163 7.02 -10.24 5.34
C PHE A 163 7.54 -9.61 4.04
N ASN A 164 8.23 -8.49 4.16
CA ASN A 164 8.61 -7.69 3.00
C ASN A 164 9.74 -8.29 2.19
N GLU A 165 10.84 -8.56 2.85
CA GLU A 165 12.03 -9.08 2.21
C GLU A 165 12.68 -10.13 3.08
N GLY A 166 13.15 -11.17 2.45
CA GLY A 166 13.83 -12.25 3.10
C GLY A 166 15.27 -12.37 2.66
N LEU A 167 15.91 -13.37 3.19
CA LEU A 167 17.29 -13.70 2.89
C LEU A 167 17.44 -14.23 1.45
N GLY A 168 18.31 -13.62 0.68
CA GLY A 168 18.74 -14.11 -0.61
C GLY A 168 17.68 -14.01 -1.73
N LYS A 169 17.40 -15.16 -2.39
CA LYS A 169 16.55 -15.22 -3.59
C LYS A 169 15.07 -15.50 -3.29
N VAL A 170 14.75 -15.81 -2.08
CA VAL A 170 13.39 -16.11 -1.60
C VAL A 170 12.86 -14.93 -0.78
N LEU A 171 11.58 -14.70 -0.74
CA LEU A 171 10.92 -13.60 -0.02
C LEU A 171 11.34 -12.19 -0.48
N ARG A 172 11.87 -12.07 -1.67
CA ARG A 172 12.13 -10.74 -2.25
C ARG A 172 11.08 -10.37 -3.27
N PHE A 173 10.93 -9.09 -3.46
CA PHE A 173 10.08 -8.49 -4.47
C PHE A 173 10.26 -9.13 -5.86
N GLY A 174 9.16 -9.59 -6.47
CA GLY A 174 9.17 -10.19 -7.80
C GLY A 174 9.84 -11.56 -7.92
N ALA A 175 10.05 -12.27 -6.82
CA ALA A 175 10.54 -13.65 -6.87
C ALA A 175 9.48 -14.55 -7.53
N LYS A 176 9.82 -15.15 -8.68
CA LYS A 176 8.94 -16.06 -9.44
C LYS A 176 8.92 -17.51 -8.89
N ILE A 177 9.26 -17.68 -7.66
CA ILE A 177 9.29 -18.98 -7.00
C ILE A 177 8.26 -18.97 -5.88
N GLY A 178 7.03 -19.37 -6.17
CA GLY A 178 5.90 -19.77 -5.32
C GLY A 178 5.92 -19.56 -3.80
N ARG A 179 6.61 -18.54 -3.31
CA ARG A 179 6.79 -18.19 -1.90
C ARG A 179 7.01 -16.68 -1.74
N ALA A 180 6.35 -15.88 -2.52
CA ALA A 180 6.34 -14.44 -2.27
C ALA A 180 5.12 -14.09 -1.47
#